data_28b7835d27e441a0edddb77efa3f85f0
#
_entry.id   28b7835d27e441a0edddb77efa3f85f0
#
_cell.length_a   1.000
_cell.length_b   1.000
_cell.length_c   1.000
_cell.angle_alpha   90.00
_cell.angle_beta   90.00
_cell.angle_gamma   90.00
#
_symmetry.space_group_name_H-M   'P 1'
#
loop_
_entity.id
_entity.type
_entity.pdbx_description
1 polymer ?
#
loop_
_entity_poly.entity_id
_entity_poly.type
_entity_poly.pdbx_seq_one_letter_code
_entity_poly.pdbx_strand_id
1 'polypeptide(L)'
;MESGQLRKLNLCYAGIQSLYWAGFAAIWAFLSVLLLYRGFSNSQIGTVSALALLMPLAVQPVLASLADRNRRFTSRRLAMALTGLLPLCAVGLWCSAGSMAVTAALYVLVGISLTATAPFHSAMAMELQQHGVALNYGLSRGLGSACYAASVLVLGVVVERYAPTAVLPVFAGEMLLLLLLTWRFRASPTMEATAGSGPVLSVGQVLRRYPAYTWLLVGCALLMACHSATCTYMIHIVGKVGGSESMMGSALAVAAFLELPAMGLFSRVRRKVPLAWLLIFCAAFFVIRAGLFWAARSVPVLYLAAALDFFEYGIFIPATVYYVAEHIDPANQVKGQSLMGMATTGVGSAFGNFVS
;
A
#
# COMPACT_ATOMS: atom_id res chain seq x y z
N MET A 1 9.43 19.90 -20.26
CA MET A 1 8.37 18.97 -20.69
C MET A 1 7.11 19.78 -21.02
N GLU A 2 6.47 19.52 -22.14
CA GLU A 2 5.22 20.21 -22.52
C GLU A 2 4.11 19.88 -21.51
N SER A 3 3.22 20.84 -21.24
CA SER A 3 2.12 20.67 -20.27
C SER A 3 1.24 19.46 -20.56
N GLY A 4 1.04 19.13 -21.85
CA GLY A 4 0.29 17.96 -22.30
C GLY A 4 0.95 16.63 -21.99
N GLN A 5 2.28 16.54 -22.05
CA GLN A 5 3.02 15.33 -21.68
C GLN A 5 2.99 15.09 -20.18
N LEU A 6 3.14 16.15 -19.37
CA LEU A 6 3.06 16.07 -17.92
C LEU A 6 1.68 15.59 -17.45
N ARG A 7 0.61 16.10 -18.06
CA ARG A 7 -0.77 15.66 -17.76
C ARG A 7 -0.97 14.18 -18.07
N LYS A 8 -0.51 13.71 -19.24
CA LYS A 8 -0.60 12.27 -19.62
C LYS A 8 0.17 11.39 -18.66
N LEU A 9 1.36 11.81 -18.21
CA LEU A 9 2.17 11.06 -17.25
C LEU A 9 1.53 10.98 -15.87
N ASN A 10 0.98 12.10 -15.37
CA ASN A 10 0.22 12.11 -14.12
C ASN A 10 -1.04 11.22 -14.18
N LEU A 11 -1.79 11.25 -15.29
CA LEU A 11 -2.96 10.39 -15.48
C LEU A 11 -2.57 8.90 -15.55
N CYS A 12 -1.48 8.58 -16.24
CA CYS A 12 -0.97 7.21 -16.32
C CYS A 12 -0.56 6.70 -14.93
N TYR A 13 0.16 7.52 -14.14
CA TYR A 13 0.58 7.14 -12.80
C TYR A 13 -0.61 7.04 -11.83
N ALA A 14 -1.59 7.93 -11.94
CA ALA A 14 -2.84 7.84 -11.18
C ALA A 14 -3.59 6.53 -11.51
N GLY A 15 -3.65 6.14 -12.78
CA GLY A 15 -4.20 4.85 -13.21
C GLY A 15 -3.43 3.65 -12.64
N ILE A 16 -2.09 3.71 -12.58
CA ILE A 16 -1.26 2.67 -11.94
C ILE A 16 -1.64 2.52 -10.47
N GLN A 17 -1.71 3.61 -9.72
CA GLN A 17 -2.09 3.58 -8.30
C GLN A 17 -3.53 3.07 -8.11
N SER A 18 -4.46 3.52 -8.93
CA SER A 18 -5.87 3.11 -8.87
C SER A 18 -6.04 1.61 -9.10
N LEU A 19 -5.45 1.07 -10.17
CA LEU A 19 -5.55 -0.36 -10.49
C LEU A 19 -4.80 -1.24 -9.50
N TYR A 20 -3.64 -0.79 -8.99
CA TYR A 20 -2.90 -1.52 -7.96
C TYR A 20 -3.76 -1.70 -6.70
N TRP A 21 -4.38 -0.62 -6.21
CA TRP A 21 -5.17 -0.67 -4.98
C TRP A 21 -6.53 -1.33 -5.18
N ALA A 22 -7.12 -1.25 -6.37
CA ALA A 22 -8.32 -2.03 -6.72
C ALA A 22 -8.03 -3.53 -6.68
N GLY A 23 -6.95 -3.98 -7.32
CA GLY A 23 -6.54 -5.38 -7.27
C GLY A 23 -6.09 -5.84 -5.88
N PHE A 24 -5.47 -4.96 -5.09
CA PHE A 24 -5.18 -5.23 -3.70
C PHE A 24 -6.48 -5.51 -2.91
N ALA A 25 -7.52 -4.69 -3.12
CA ALA A 25 -8.85 -4.91 -2.54
C ALA A 25 -9.44 -6.25 -2.97
N ALA A 26 -9.39 -6.58 -4.25
CA ALA A 26 -9.95 -7.81 -4.80
C ALA A 26 -9.39 -9.06 -4.11
N ILE A 27 -8.09 -9.09 -3.84
CA ILE A 27 -7.44 -10.25 -3.23
C ILE A 27 -7.55 -10.23 -1.70
N TRP A 28 -7.26 -9.12 -1.05
CA TRP A 28 -7.18 -9.10 0.42
C TRP A 28 -8.53 -8.98 1.10
N ALA A 29 -9.48 -8.21 0.56
CA ALA A 29 -10.81 -8.09 1.17
C ALA A 29 -11.63 -9.38 1.03
N PHE A 30 -11.42 -10.13 -0.05
CA PHE A 30 -12.18 -11.35 -0.33
C PHE A 30 -11.38 -12.65 -0.11
N LEU A 31 -10.17 -12.58 0.46
CA LEU A 31 -9.33 -13.74 0.77
C LEU A 31 -10.08 -14.82 1.55
N SER A 32 -10.66 -14.45 2.68
CA SER A 32 -11.36 -15.39 3.55
C SER A 32 -12.59 -15.99 2.85
N VAL A 33 -13.34 -15.16 2.14
CA VAL A 33 -14.55 -15.58 1.43
C VAL A 33 -14.22 -16.61 0.34
N LEU A 34 -13.15 -16.36 -0.44
CA LEU A 34 -12.71 -17.26 -1.50
C LEU A 34 -12.16 -18.58 -0.94
N LEU A 35 -11.36 -18.51 0.13
CA LEU A 35 -10.76 -19.71 0.72
C LEU A 35 -11.79 -20.55 1.47
N LEU A 36 -12.74 -19.94 2.19
CA LEU A 36 -13.88 -20.64 2.79
C LEU A 36 -14.71 -21.36 1.72
N TYR A 37 -15.02 -20.68 0.62
CA TYR A 37 -15.76 -21.28 -0.49
C TYR A 37 -15.03 -22.50 -1.10
N ARG A 38 -13.71 -22.56 -0.98
CA ARG A 38 -12.87 -23.69 -1.41
C ARG A 38 -12.64 -24.74 -0.32
N GLY A 39 -13.34 -24.64 0.80
CA GLY A 39 -13.33 -25.63 1.89
C GLY A 39 -12.15 -25.49 2.85
N PHE A 40 -11.42 -24.36 2.86
CA PHE A 40 -10.39 -24.12 3.85
C PHE A 40 -11.00 -23.87 5.22
N SER A 41 -10.39 -24.43 6.28
CA SER A 41 -10.73 -24.11 7.65
C SER A 41 -10.20 -22.71 8.03
N ASN A 42 -10.78 -22.10 9.08
CA ASN A 42 -10.32 -20.79 9.58
C ASN A 42 -8.83 -20.79 9.95
N SER A 43 -8.32 -21.89 10.54
CA SER A 43 -6.89 -22.03 10.86
C SER A 43 -6.02 -22.06 9.60
N GLN A 44 -6.44 -22.75 8.54
CA GLN A 44 -5.72 -22.77 7.27
C GLN A 44 -5.74 -21.40 6.58
N ILE A 45 -6.86 -20.68 6.62
CA ILE A 45 -6.98 -19.31 6.12
C ILE A 45 -6.02 -18.40 6.87
N GLY A 46 -5.98 -18.48 8.21
CA GLY A 46 -5.04 -17.73 9.03
C GLY A 46 -3.58 -18.02 8.64
N THR A 47 -3.24 -19.29 8.43
CA THR A 47 -1.88 -19.69 8.00
C THR A 47 -1.52 -19.13 6.64
N VAL A 48 -2.41 -19.25 5.64
CA VAL A 48 -2.18 -18.71 4.27
C VAL A 48 -2.03 -17.19 4.34
N SER A 49 -2.89 -16.50 5.09
CA SER A 49 -2.83 -15.05 5.27
C SER A 49 -1.53 -14.61 5.93
N ALA A 50 -1.11 -15.29 7.01
CA ALA A 50 0.14 -15.01 7.71
C ALA A 50 1.35 -15.20 6.79
N LEU A 51 1.42 -16.30 6.05
CA LEU A 51 2.51 -16.54 5.09
C LEU A 51 2.52 -15.49 3.97
N ALA A 52 1.37 -15.13 3.41
CA ALA A 52 1.26 -14.12 2.36
C ALA A 52 1.68 -12.72 2.82
N LEU A 53 1.58 -12.42 4.13
CA LEU A 53 2.04 -11.16 4.73
C LEU A 53 3.51 -11.19 5.18
N LEU A 54 3.98 -12.33 5.71
CA LEU A 54 5.34 -12.43 6.26
C LEU A 54 6.39 -12.71 5.19
N MET A 55 6.09 -13.53 4.19
CA MET A 55 7.06 -13.87 3.13
C MET A 55 7.59 -12.65 2.35
N PRO A 56 6.77 -11.62 2.05
CA PRO A 56 7.28 -10.39 1.46
C PRO A 56 8.40 -9.73 2.24
N LEU A 57 8.42 -9.84 3.58
CA LEU A 57 9.48 -9.26 4.43
C LEU A 57 10.88 -9.82 4.09
N ALA A 58 10.95 -11.08 3.68
CA ALA A 58 12.19 -11.70 3.23
C ALA A 58 12.51 -11.40 1.75
N VAL A 59 11.49 -11.36 0.90
CA VAL A 59 11.65 -11.22 -0.55
C VAL A 59 11.92 -9.77 -0.98
N GLN A 60 11.25 -8.80 -0.36
CA GLN A 60 11.37 -7.37 -0.73
C GLN A 60 12.80 -6.84 -0.67
N PRO A 61 13.63 -7.07 0.37
CA PRO A 61 15.00 -6.57 0.41
C PRO A 61 15.89 -7.16 -0.70
N VAL A 62 15.64 -8.41 -1.08
CA VAL A 62 16.37 -9.08 -2.17
C VAL A 62 16.05 -8.42 -3.50
N LEU A 63 14.76 -8.23 -3.80
CA LEU A 63 14.30 -7.55 -5.03
C LEU A 63 14.75 -6.08 -5.07
N ALA A 64 14.69 -5.37 -3.94
CA ALA A 64 15.17 -4.01 -3.83
C ALA A 64 16.68 -3.92 -4.09
N SER A 65 17.47 -4.85 -3.51
CA SER A 65 18.91 -4.91 -3.76
C SER A 65 19.23 -5.23 -5.23
N LEU A 66 18.42 -6.04 -5.88
CA LEU A 66 18.56 -6.36 -7.31
C LEU A 66 18.31 -5.12 -8.17
N ALA A 67 17.27 -4.33 -7.84
CA ALA A 67 16.97 -3.07 -8.51
C ALA A 67 18.12 -2.06 -8.38
N ASP A 68 18.63 -1.90 -7.14
CA ASP A 68 19.67 -0.92 -6.84
C ASP A 68 21.05 -1.30 -7.47
N ARG A 69 21.34 -2.61 -7.57
CA ARG A 69 22.65 -3.09 -8.06
C ARG A 69 22.77 -3.17 -9.58
N ASN A 70 21.67 -3.38 -10.28
CA ASN A 70 21.74 -3.75 -11.67
C ASN A 70 20.85 -2.87 -12.54
N ARG A 71 21.45 -2.04 -13.39
CA ARG A 71 20.76 -1.18 -14.35
C ARG A 71 19.80 -1.92 -15.31
N ARG A 72 19.93 -3.26 -15.44
CA ARG A 72 19.00 -4.07 -16.22
C ARG A 72 17.66 -4.27 -15.50
N PHE A 73 17.65 -4.22 -14.15
CA PHE A 73 16.47 -4.43 -13.31
C PHE A 73 15.96 -3.10 -12.74
N THR A 74 15.51 -2.20 -13.62
CA THR A 74 14.90 -0.94 -13.19
C THR A 74 13.64 -1.18 -12.37
N SER A 75 13.25 -0.20 -11.51
CA SER A 75 12.01 -0.25 -10.71
C SER A 75 10.81 -0.61 -11.58
N ARG A 76 10.72 -0.03 -12.79
CA ARG A 76 9.66 -0.33 -13.76
C ARG A 76 9.68 -1.79 -14.25
N ARG A 77 10.85 -2.33 -14.61
CA ARG A 77 10.95 -3.72 -15.10
C ARG A 77 10.59 -4.74 -14.03
N LEU A 78 11.01 -4.50 -12.79
CA LEU A 78 10.65 -5.35 -11.65
C LEU A 78 9.15 -5.23 -11.32
N ALA A 79 8.60 -4.02 -11.31
CA ALA A 79 7.16 -3.83 -11.17
C ALA A 79 6.38 -4.58 -12.26
N MET A 80 6.83 -4.51 -13.53
CA MET A 80 6.20 -5.24 -14.64
C MET A 80 6.31 -6.76 -14.49
N ALA A 81 7.47 -7.28 -14.07
CA ALA A 81 7.67 -8.72 -13.87
C ALA A 81 6.76 -9.27 -12.76
N LEU A 82 6.72 -8.59 -11.62
CA LEU A 82 5.85 -8.95 -10.50
C LEU A 82 4.36 -8.83 -10.89
N THR A 83 3.97 -7.72 -11.52
CA THR A 83 2.58 -7.52 -11.97
C THR A 83 2.17 -8.54 -13.04
N GLY A 84 3.09 -8.91 -13.96
CA GLY A 84 2.82 -9.90 -15.01
C GLY A 84 2.62 -11.32 -14.47
N LEU A 85 3.17 -11.64 -13.30
CA LEU A 85 2.94 -12.90 -12.62
C LEU A 85 1.53 -13.01 -12.05
N LEU A 86 0.92 -11.89 -11.64
CA LEU A 86 -0.37 -11.88 -10.94
C LEU A 86 -1.56 -12.43 -11.77
N PRO A 87 -1.77 -12.05 -13.04
CA PRO A 87 -2.83 -12.64 -13.84
C PRO A 87 -2.61 -14.14 -14.11
N LEU A 88 -1.36 -14.60 -14.21
CA LEU A 88 -1.04 -16.03 -14.33
C LEU A 88 -1.42 -16.78 -13.04
N CYS A 89 -1.12 -16.19 -11.87
CA CYS A 89 -1.56 -16.73 -10.59
C CYS A 89 -3.08 -16.74 -10.45
N ALA A 90 -3.78 -15.72 -10.96
CA ALA A 90 -5.25 -15.68 -10.96
C ALA A 90 -5.86 -16.82 -11.79
N VAL A 91 -5.32 -17.09 -12.99
CA VAL A 91 -5.70 -18.24 -13.81
C VAL A 91 -5.36 -19.55 -13.10
N GLY A 92 -4.17 -19.66 -12.52
CA GLY A 92 -3.77 -20.81 -11.69
C GLY A 92 -4.73 -21.04 -10.52
N LEU A 93 -5.11 -19.99 -9.81
CA LEU A 93 -6.12 -20.04 -8.74
C LEU A 93 -7.48 -20.51 -9.29
N TRP A 94 -7.89 -20.03 -10.45
CA TRP A 94 -9.14 -20.50 -11.08
C TRP A 94 -9.10 -22.00 -11.36
N CYS A 95 -7.99 -22.51 -11.88
CA CYS A 95 -7.82 -23.92 -12.24
C CYS A 95 -7.51 -24.83 -11.03
N SER A 96 -7.07 -24.28 -9.90
CA SER A 96 -6.61 -25.05 -8.71
C SER A 96 -7.74 -25.50 -7.78
N ALA A 97 -9.00 -25.42 -8.21
CA ALA A 97 -10.18 -25.70 -7.34
C ALA A 97 -10.14 -27.07 -6.66
N GLY A 98 -9.47 -28.07 -7.25
CA GLY A 98 -9.32 -29.42 -6.70
C GLY A 98 -8.15 -29.63 -5.74
N SER A 99 -7.30 -28.62 -5.48
CA SER A 99 -6.13 -28.79 -4.61
C SER A 99 -5.93 -27.61 -3.67
N MET A 100 -6.15 -27.83 -2.37
CA MET A 100 -5.91 -26.84 -1.32
C MET A 100 -4.44 -26.40 -1.28
N ALA A 101 -3.49 -27.32 -1.41
CA ALA A 101 -2.06 -27.03 -1.35
C ALA A 101 -1.64 -26.07 -2.49
N VAL A 102 -2.09 -26.32 -3.71
CA VAL A 102 -1.80 -25.46 -4.88
C VAL A 102 -2.49 -24.10 -4.72
N THR A 103 -3.74 -24.08 -4.25
CA THR A 103 -4.47 -22.83 -3.96
C THR A 103 -3.74 -21.99 -2.92
N ALA A 104 -3.30 -22.60 -1.80
CA ALA A 104 -2.55 -21.91 -0.76
C ALA A 104 -1.21 -21.35 -1.28
N ALA A 105 -0.44 -22.15 -2.01
CA ALA A 105 0.85 -21.74 -2.58
C ALA A 105 0.69 -20.58 -3.57
N LEU A 106 -0.30 -20.64 -4.47
CA LEU A 106 -0.59 -19.57 -5.41
C LEU A 106 -1.05 -18.29 -4.69
N TYR A 107 -1.86 -18.42 -3.63
CA TYR A 107 -2.32 -17.27 -2.86
C TYR A 107 -1.16 -16.56 -2.13
N VAL A 108 -0.24 -17.33 -1.54
CA VAL A 108 0.99 -16.79 -0.94
C VAL A 108 1.85 -16.10 -2.01
N LEU A 109 1.98 -16.69 -3.20
CA LEU A 109 2.72 -16.09 -4.31
C LEU A 109 2.10 -14.78 -4.79
N VAL A 110 0.76 -14.70 -4.84
CA VAL A 110 0.04 -13.44 -5.12
C VAL A 110 0.34 -12.41 -4.04
N GLY A 111 0.26 -12.78 -2.76
CA GLY A 111 0.56 -11.89 -1.64
C GLY A 111 1.98 -11.32 -1.71
N ILE A 112 2.97 -12.18 -1.97
CA ILE A 112 4.38 -11.76 -2.16
C ILE A 112 4.49 -10.78 -3.32
N SER A 113 3.98 -11.16 -4.50
CA SER A 113 4.14 -10.38 -5.73
C SER A 113 3.44 -9.02 -5.64
N LEU A 114 2.21 -9.00 -5.14
CA LEU A 114 1.41 -7.79 -5.00
C LEU A 114 2.04 -6.82 -3.99
N THR A 115 2.42 -7.33 -2.80
CA THR A 115 3.03 -6.51 -1.75
C THR A 115 4.41 -5.98 -2.17
N ALA A 116 5.22 -6.82 -2.86
CA ALA A 116 6.54 -6.42 -3.33
C ALA A 116 6.49 -5.37 -4.47
N THR A 117 5.37 -5.22 -5.16
CA THR A 117 5.22 -4.25 -6.26
C THR A 117 5.09 -2.80 -5.76
N ALA A 118 4.50 -2.57 -4.58
CA ALA A 118 4.23 -1.22 -4.06
C ALA A 118 5.48 -0.33 -3.92
N PRO A 119 6.62 -0.78 -3.36
CA PRO A 119 7.84 0.02 -3.29
C PRO A 119 8.38 0.45 -4.66
N PHE A 120 8.25 -0.41 -5.67
CA PHE A 120 8.69 -0.09 -7.03
C PHE A 120 7.82 0.98 -7.69
N HIS A 121 6.49 0.95 -7.47
CA HIS A 121 5.61 2.04 -7.93
C HIS A 121 5.98 3.37 -7.28
N SER A 122 6.27 3.38 -5.99
CA SER A 122 6.72 4.59 -5.28
C SER A 122 8.07 5.08 -5.81
N ALA A 123 9.04 4.17 -5.99
CA ALA A 123 10.36 4.49 -6.54
C ALA A 123 10.26 5.11 -7.94
N MET A 124 9.44 4.53 -8.85
CA MET A 124 9.20 5.07 -10.19
C MET A 124 8.73 6.53 -10.18
N ALA A 125 7.86 6.89 -9.23
CA ALA A 125 7.39 8.27 -9.09
C ALA A 125 8.48 9.20 -8.57
N MET A 126 9.24 8.76 -7.57
CA MET A 126 10.30 9.55 -6.96
C MET A 126 11.49 9.75 -7.90
N GLU A 127 11.86 8.71 -8.68
CA GLU A 127 12.85 8.81 -9.75
C GLU A 127 12.50 9.93 -10.73
N LEU A 128 11.25 10.02 -11.18
CA LEU A 128 10.79 11.09 -12.07
C LEU A 128 10.83 12.46 -11.42
N GLN A 129 10.42 12.58 -10.15
CA GLN A 129 10.45 13.85 -9.44
C GLN A 129 11.88 14.37 -9.24
N GLN A 130 12.87 13.50 -9.00
CA GLN A 130 14.29 13.86 -8.91
C GLN A 130 14.83 14.44 -10.22
N HIS A 131 14.26 14.02 -11.35
CA HIS A 131 14.58 14.59 -12.67
C HIS A 131 13.74 15.84 -13.02
N GLY A 132 13.10 16.46 -12.02
CA GLY A 132 12.33 17.69 -12.19
C GLY A 132 10.94 17.52 -12.80
N VAL A 133 10.43 16.29 -12.90
CA VAL A 133 9.06 16.05 -13.37
C VAL A 133 8.07 16.27 -12.23
N ALA A 134 7.15 17.22 -12.37
CA ALA A 134 6.14 17.56 -11.36
C ALA A 134 5.01 16.51 -11.31
N LEU A 135 5.34 15.29 -10.87
CA LEU A 135 4.37 14.21 -10.69
C LEU A 135 3.67 14.35 -9.33
N ASN A 136 2.33 14.32 -9.33
CA ASN A 136 1.57 14.42 -8.08
C ASN A 136 1.34 13.03 -7.47
N TYR A 137 2.36 12.54 -6.74
CA TYR A 137 2.31 11.26 -6.04
C TYR A 137 1.14 11.18 -5.04
N GLY A 138 0.95 12.23 -4.23
CA GLY A 138 -0.08 12.23 -3.19
C GLY A 138 -1.49 12.08 -3.77
N LEU A 139 -1.84 12.88 -4.79
CA LEU A 139 -3.14 12.75 -5.46
C LEU A 139 -3.33 11.36 -6.09
N SER A 140 -2.31 10.86 -6.77
CA SER A 140 -2.37 9.54 -7.41
C SER A 140 -2.58 8.43 -6.37
N ARG A 141 -1.90 8.51 -5.22
CA ARG A 141 -2.05 7.57 -4.11
C ARG A 141 -3.44 7.66 -3.45
N GLY A 142 -3.97 8.87 -3.29
CA GLY A 142 -5.32 9.09 -2.77
C GLY A 142 -6.41 8.52 -3.70
N LEU A 143 -6.25 8.67 -5.03
CA LEU A 143 -7.13 8.01 -6.01
C LEU A 143 -7.07 6.48 -5.86
N GLY A 144 -5.91 5.93 -5.52
CA GLY A 144 -5.77 4.50 -5.18
C GLY A 144 -6.67 4.08 -4.01
N SER A 145 -6.69 4.84 -2.92
CA SER A 145 -7.59 4.57 -1.76
C SER A 145 -9.08 4.64 -2.15
N ALA A 146 -9.46 5.62 -2.97
CA ALA A 146 -10.83 5.73 -3.46
C ALA A 146 -11.21 4.53 -4.35
N CYS A 147 -10.30 4.07 -5.22
CA CYS A 147 -10.51 2.90 -6.07
C CYS A 147 -10.54 1.60 -5.25
N TYR A 148 -9.73 1.49 -4.19
CA TYR A 148 -9.83 0.38 -3.24
C TYR A 148 -11.24 0.30 -2.65
N ALA A 149 -11.75 1.39 -2.09
CA ALA A 149 -13.09 1.43 -1.50
C ALA A 149 -14.19 1.08 -2.53
N ALA A 150 -14.12 1.67 -3.72
CA ALA A 150 -15.06 1.37 -4.81
C ALA A 150 -14.98 -0.09 -5.24
N SER A 151 -13.78 -0.66 -5.36
CA SER A 151 -13.57 -2.06 -5.73
C SER A 151 -14.19 -3.01 -4.71
N VAL A 152 -14.00 -2.77 -3.41
CA VAL A 152 -14.62 -3.59 -2.34
C VAL A 152 -16.15 -3.57 -2.46
N LEU A 153 -16.75 -2.40 -2.66
CA LEU A 153 -18.20 -2.26 -2.81
C LEU A 153 -18.74 -3.01 -4.04
N VAL A 154 -18.11 -2.80 -5.19
CA VAL A 154 -18.52 -3.45 -6.45
C VAL A 154 -18.34 -4.96 -6.36
N LEU A 155 -17.18 -5.42 -5.88
CA LEU A 155 -16.89 -6.85 -5.75
C LEU A 155 -17.77 -7.54 -4.70
N GLY A 156 -18.18 -6.83 -3.65
CA GLY A 156 -19.13 -7.35 -2.66
C GLY A 156 -20.44 -7.77 -3.37
N VAL A 157 -21.00 -6.90 -4.20
CA VAL A 157 -22.21 -7.19 -5.00
C VAL A 157 -21.96 -8.32 -6.01
N VAL A 158 -20.80 -8.31 -6.68
CA VAL A 158 -20.45 -9.35 -7.66
C VAL A 158 -20.31 -10.72 -7.00
N VAL A 159 -19.64 -10.80 -5.86
CA VAL A 159 -19.44 -12.04 -5.10
C VAL A 159 -20.78 -12.59 -4.59
N GLU A 160 -21.63 -11.72 -4.06
CA GLU A 160 -22.97 -12.10 -3.59
C GLU A 160 -23.86 -12.64 -4.71
N ARG A 161 -23.80 -11.98 -5.91
CA ARG A 161 -24.68 -12.32 -7.04
C ARG A 161 -24.24 -13.55 -7.82
N TYR A 162 -22.93 -13.82 -7.91
CA TYR A 162 -22.39 -14.89 -8.75
C TYR A 162 -21.72 -15.98 -7.93
N ALA A 163 -20.51 -15.75 -7.48
CA ALA A 163 -19.75 -16.67 -6.63
C ALA A 163 -18.47 -15.96 -6.12
N PRO A 164 -17.85 -16.41 -5.02
CA PRO A 164 -16.55 -15.91 -4.55
C PRO A 164 -15.43 -15.98 -5.58
N THR A 165 -15.47 -16.95 -6.49
CA THR A 165 -14.49 -17.10 -7.57
C THR A 165 -14.56 -15.98 -8.63
N ALA A 166 -15.67 -15.24 -8.72
CA ALA A 166 -15.81 -14.11 -9.65
C ALA A 166 -14.80 -12.98 -9.39
N VAL A 167 -14.19 -12.94 -8.20
CA VAL A 167 -13.09 -12.03 -7.88
C VAL A 167 -11.88 -12.28 -8.77
N LEU A 168 -11.58 -13.53 -9.14
CA LEU A 168 -10.36 -13.90 -9.87
C LEU A 168 -10.27 -13.31 -11.30
N PRO A 169 -11.30 -13.38 -12.15
CA PRO A 169 -11.26 -12.76 -13.48
C PRO A 169 -11.21 -11.21 -13.38
N VAL A 170 -11.89 -10.61 -12.40
CA VAL A 170 -11.80 -9.15 -12.19
C VAL A 170 -10.37 -8.77 -11.80
N PHE A 171 -9.78 -9.45 -10.81
CA PHE A 171 -8.39 -9.25 -10.42
C PHE A 171 -7.41 -9.45 -11.59
N ALA A 172 -7.58 -10.51 -12.40
CA ALA A 172 -6.75 -10.74 -13.57
C ALA A 172 -6.83 -9.58 -14.58
N GLY A 173 -8.04 -9.08 -14.85
CA GLY A 173 -8.27 -7.93 -15.72
C GLY A 173 -7.62 -6.65 -15.19
N GLU A 174 -7.77 -6.36 -13.89
CA GLU A 174 -7.13 -5.21 -13.23
C GLU A 174 -5.60 -5.31 -13.33
N MET A 175 -5.00 -6.48 -13.10
CA MET A 175 -3.55 -6.69 -13.19
C MET A 175 -3.01 -6.61 -14.63
N LEU A 176 -3.76 -7.06 -15.63
CA LEU A 176 -3.42 -6.88 -17.04
C LEU A 176 -3.43 -5.39 -17.44
N LEU A 177 -4.44 -4.64 -17.00
CA LEU A 177 -4.51 -3.20 -17.23
C LEU A 177 -3.38 -2.46 -16.49
N LEU A 178 -3.08 -2.86 -15.25
CA LEU A 178 -1.95 -2.34 -14.48
C LEU A 178 -0.62 -2.59 -15.20
N LEU A 179 -0.42 -3.80 -15.72
CA LEU A 179 0.77 -4.17 -16.50
C LEU A 179 0.90 -3.29 -17.74
N LEU A 180 -0.21 -3.08 -18.48
CA LEU A 180 -0.24 -2.23 -19.66
C LEU A 180 0.09 -0.77 -19.33
N LEU A 181 -0.47 -0.21 -18.24
CA LEU A 181 -0.16 1.15 -17.82
C LEU A 181 1.29 1.28 -17.34
N THR A 182 1.81 0.31 -16.60
CA THR A 182 3.21 0.28 -16.16
C THR A 182 4.17 0.18 -17.36
N TRP A 183 3.79 -0.59 -18.38
CA TRP A 183 4.54 -0.68 -19.63
C TRP A 183 4.53 0.64 -20.42
N ARG A 184 3.41 1.35 -20.43
CA ARG A 184 3.28 2.69 -21.07
C ARG A 184 3.93 3.81 -20.27
N PHE A 185 4.10 3.64 -18.98
CA PHE A 185 4.74 4.60 -18.10
C PHE A 185 6.25 4.62 -18.36
N ARG A 186 6.68 5.40 -19.36
CA ARG A 186 8.08 5.54 -19.75
C ARG A 186 8.61 6.90 -19.33
N ALA A 187 9.68 6.89 -18.56
CA ALA A 187 10.60 8.02 -18.49
C ALA A 187 11.37 8.15 -19.81
N SER A 188 11.87 9.34 -20.13
CA SER A 188 12.81 9.48 -21.26
C SER A 188 14.04 8.59 -21.06
N PRO A 189 14.64 8.02 -22.13
CA PRO A 189 15.81 7.14 -22.03
C PRO A 189 16.99 7.72 -21.25
N THR A 190 17.14 9.04 -21.25
CA THR A 190 18.12 9.78 -20.44
C THR A 190 17.84 9.71 -18.94
N MET A 191 16.59 9.50 -18.52
CA MET A 191 16.19 9.40 -17.11
C MET A 191 16.34 7.97 -16.57
N GLU A 192 16.12 6.95 -17.39
CA GLU A 192 16.35 5.54 -17.01
C GLU A 192 17.85 5.21 -16.80
N ALA A 193 18.75 6.02 -17.36
CA ALA A 193 20.19 5.81 -17.28
C ALA A 193 20.85 6.30 -15.97
N THR A 194 20.17 7.11 -15.18
CA THR A 194 20.65 7.60 -13.89
C THR A 194 20.19 6.72 -12.73
N ALA A 195 20.44 5.41 -12.79
CA ALA A 195 20.55 4.62 -11.58
C ALA A 195 21.68 5.24 -10.75
N GLY A 196 21.35 5.67 -9.53
CA GLY A 196 22.20 6.54 -8.74
C GLY A 196 23.65 6.11 -8.70
N SER A 197 24.54 7.03 -8.97
CA SER A 197 25.98 6.86 -8.88
C SER A 197 26.40 6.85 -7.40
N GLY A 198 26.18 5.73 -6.72
CA GLY A 198 26.58 5.58 -5.33
C GLY A 198 26.76 4.10 -4.94
N PRO A 199 27.40 3.81 -3.82
CA PRO A 199 27.55 2.44 -3.36
C PRO A 199 26.19 1.87 -2.96
N VAL A 200 25.87 0.69 -3.49
CA VAL A 200 24.66 -0.06 -3.09
C VAL A 200 24.93 -0.73 -1.73
N LEU A 201 24.29 -0.21 -0.71
CA LEU A 201 24.44 -0.66 0.67
C LEU A 201 23.59 -1.92 0.94
N SER A 202 24.04 -2.78 1.85
CA SER A 202 23.19 -3.83 2.43
C SER A 202 22.14 -3.21 3.36
N VAL A 203 21.09 -3.97 3.73
CA VAL A 203 20.05 -3.49 4.68
C VAL A 203 20.70 -2.99 5.98
N GLY A 204 21.61 -3.77 6.57
CA GLY A 204 22.29 -3.38 7.81
C GLY A 204 23.16 -2.12 7.64
N GLN A 205 23.77 -1.93 6.47
CA GLN A 205 24.53 -0.73 6.16
C GLN A 205 23.63 0.49 5.98
N VAL A 206 22.44 0.37 5.33
CA VAL A 206 21.44 1.44 5.24
C VAL A 206 21.01 1.87 6.63
N LEU A 207 20.65 0.93 7.51
CA LEU A 207 20.22 1.25 8.87
C LEU A 207 21.32 1.94 9.70
N ARG A 208 22.58 1.55 9.53
CA ARG A 208 23.71 2.20 10.22
C ARG A 208 24.09 3.55 9.61
N ARG A 209 24.00 3.67 8.28
CA ARG A 209 24.35 4.90 7.55
C ARG A 209 23.38 6.04 7.80
N TYR A 210 22.07 5.70 7.99
CA TYR A 210 20.98 6.66 8.16
C TYR A 210 20.28 6.45 9.51
N PRO A 211 20.90 6.80 10.66
CA PRO A 211 20.34 6.55 11.99
C PRO A 211 19.01 7.27 12.23
N ALA A 212 18.84 8.50 11.72
CA ALA A 212 17.58 9.22 11.81
C ALA A 212 16.44 8.48 11.08
N TYR A 213 16.73 7.91 9.91
CA TYR A 213 15.80 7.07 9.18
C TYR A 213 15.46 5.77 9.94
N THR A 214 16.44 5.16 10.59
CA THR A 214 16.22 3.94 11.39
C THR A 214 15.28 4.20 12.56
N TRP A 215 15.45 5.30 13.28
CA TRP A 215 14.52 5.70 14.33
C TRP A 215 13.14 6.08 13.78
N LEU A 216 13.10 6.70 12.61
CA LEU A 216 11.82 6.96 11.91
C LEU A 216 11.09 5.65 11.58
N LEU A 217 11.78 4.60 11.12
CA LEU A 217 11.17 3.29 10.87
C LEU A 217 10.51 2.72 12.13
N VAL A 218 11.18 2.81 13.28
CA VAL A 218 10.63 2.37 14.57
C VAL A 218 9.38 3.19 14.92
N GLY A 219 9.46 4.51 14.83
CA GLY A 219 8.31 5.39 15.06
C GLY A 219 7.14 5.09 14.13
N CYS A 220 7.40 4.94 12.83
CA CYS A 220 6.38 4.59 11.84
C CYS A 220 5.75 3.21 12.10
N ALA A 221 6.53 2.22 12.53
CA ALA A 221 6.01 0.91 12.91
C ALA A 221 5.04 1.01 14.10
N LEU A 222 5.39 1.79 15.14
CA LEU A 222 4.52 1.99 16.29
C LEU A 222 3.22 2.75 15.93
N LEU A 223 3.32 3.79 15.09
CA LEU A 223 2.15 4.51 14.59
C LEU A 223 1.22 3.58 13.80
N MET A 224 1.78 2.79 12.91
CA MET A 224 1.00 1.82 12.12
C MET A 224 0.44 0.68 12.97
N ALA A 225 1.11 0.28 14.04
CA ALA A 225 0.54 -0.67 15.00
C ALA A 225 -0.74 -0.10 15.64
N CYS A 226 -0.70 1.15 16.08
CA CYS A 226 -1.87 1.85 16.64
C CYS A 226 -3.02 1.96 15.61
N HIS A 227 -2.71 2.37 14.38
CA HIS A 227 -3.69 2.46 13.29
C HIS A 227 -4.33 1.12 12.97
N SER A 228 -3.51 0.08 12.77
CA SER A 228 -3.96 -1.27 12.41
C SER A 228 -4.84 -1.88 13.50
N ALA A 229 -4.43 -1.76 14.76
CA ALA A 229 -5.22 -2.17 15.91
C ALA A 229 -6.60 -1.49 15.91
N THR A 230 -6.63 -0.18 15.74
CA THR A 230 -7.87 0.61 15.71
C THR A 230 -8.80 0.17 14.57
N CYS A 231 -8.27 -0.06 13.37
CA CYS A 231 -9.06 -0.50 12.21
C CYS A 231 -9.57 -1.93 12.39
N THR A 232 -8.74 -2.85 12.90
CA THR A 232 -9.10 -4.26 13.09
C THR A 232 -10.18 -4.44 14.14
N TYR A 233 -10.11 -3.69 15.24
CA TYR A 233 -11.07 -3.77 16.34
C TYR A 233 -12.15 -2.69 16.30
N MET A 234 -12.34 -2.03 15.14
CA MET A 234 -13.34 -0.99 14.95
C MET A 234 -14.75 -1.45 15.33
N ILE A 235 -15.11 -2.71 15.08
CA ILE A 235 -16.43 -3.26 15.43
C ILE A 235 -16.70 -3.18 16.93
N HIS A 236 -15.69 -3.42 17.78
CA HIS A 236 -15.83 -3.31 19.24
C HIS A 236 -15.96 -1.86 19.67
N ILE A 237 -15.26 -0.93 18.99
CA ILE A 237 -15.39 0.52 19.27
C ILE A 237 -16.80 1.01 18.91
N VAL A 238 -17.29 0.58 17.76
CA VAL A 238 -18.65 0.91 17.28
C VAL A 238 -19.70 0.28 18.20
N GLY A 239 -19.50 -0.95 18.66
CA GLY A 239 -20.40 -1.60 19.64
C GLY A 239 -20.54 -0.85 20.96
N LYS A 240 -19.49 -0.16 21.44
CA LYS A 240 -19.55 0.68 22.66
C LYS A 240 -20.51 1.88 22.53
N VAL A 241 -20.75 2.36 21.34
CA VAL A 241 -21.68 3.47 21.05
C VAL A 241 -23.05 2.98 20.57
N GLY A 242 -23.31 1.66 20.68
CA GLY A 242 -24.57 1.06 20.24
C GLY A 242 -24.71 0.94 18.71
N GLY A 243 -23.59 0.98 17.98
CA GLY A 243 -23.58 0.92 16.52
C GLY A 243 -23.55 -0.49 15.98
N SER A 244 -23.83 -0.61 14.67
CA SER A 244 -23.86 -1.87 13.91
C SER A 244 -22.66 -2.00 12.97
N GLU A 245 -22.54 -3.17 12.32
CA GLU A 245 -21.54 -3.40 11.25
C GLU A 245 -21.65 -2.38 10.11
N SER A 246 -22.87 -1.95 9.78
CA SER A 246 -23.09 -0.89 8.78
C SER A 246 -22.48 0.45 9.23
N MET A 247 -22.58 0.79 10.52
CA MET A 247 -21.93 1.98 11.07
C MET A 247 -20.40 1.84 11.04
N MET A 248 -19.85 0.65 11.30
CA MET A 248 -18.43 0.40 11.15
C MET A 248 -17.98 0.64 9.70
N GLY A 249 -18.70 0.07 8.74
CA GLY A 249 -18.40 0.26 7.32
C GLY A 249 -18.43 1.73 6.91
N SER A 250 -19.44 2.48 7.36
CA SER A 250 -19.56 3.91 7.04
C SER A 250 -18.48 4.77 7.72
N ALA A 251 -18.07 4.46 8.95
CA ALA A 251 -16.96 5.15 9.61
C ALA A 251 -15.61 4.91 8.89
N LEU A 252 -15.34 3.67 8.47
CA LEU A 252 -14.15 3.36 7.66
C LEU A 252 -14.20 4.01 6.28
N ALA A 253 -15.39 4.10 5.67
CA ALA A 253 -15.57 4.78 4.39
C ALA A 253 -15.32 6.29 4.50
N VAL A 254 -15.76 6.94 5.58
CA VAL A 254 -15.47 8.37 5.86
C VAL A 254 -13.96 8.58 5.99
N ALA A 255 -13.26 7.72 6.74
CA ALA A 255 -11.81 7.78 6.87
C ALA A 255 -11.12 7.69 5.50
N ALA A 256 -11.39 6.62 4.74
CA ALA A 256 -10.79 6.39 3.42
C ALA A 256 -11.13 7.49 2.40
N PHE A 257 -12.35 8.04 2.42
CA PHE A 257 -12.74 9.12 1.54
C PHE A 257 -11.99 10.43 1.81
N LEU A 258 -11.71 10.72 3.10
CA LEU A 258 -10.98 11.91 3.51
C LEU A 258 -9.45 11.80 3.27
N GLU A 259 -8.90 10.61 3.09
CA GLU A 259 -7.52 10.43 2.64
C GLU A 259 -7.26 11.09 1.27
N LEU A 260 -8.21 11.03 0.35
CA LEU A 260 -8.06 11.56 -1.00
C LEU A 260 -7.71 13.06 -1.02
N PRO A 261 -8.51 13.97 -0.42
CA PRO A 261 -8.16 15.39 -0.38
C PRO A 261 -6.89 15.66 0.44
N ALA A 262 -6.63 14.93 1.54
CA ALA A 262 -5.42 15.08 2.33
C ALA A 262 -4.16 14.79 1.50
N MET A 263 -4.13 13.65 0.84
CA MET A 263 -3.01 13.26 -0.04
C MET A 263 -2.89 14.18 -1.26
N GLY A 264 -4.01 14.63 -1.83
CA GLY A 264 -4.04 15.58 -2.95
C GLY A 264 -3.45 16.95 -2.60
N LEU A 265 -3.70 17.42 -1.38
CA LEU A 265 -3.19 18.70 -0.87
C LEU A 265 -1.73 18.60 -0.38
N PHE A 266 -1.23 17.40 -0.09
CA PHE A 266 0.07 17.17 0.52
C PHE A 266 1.21 17.90 -0.21
N SER A 267 1.28 17.80 -1.53
CA SER A 267 2.33 18.46 -2.34
C SER A 267 2.33 19.99 -2.23
N ARG A 268 1.17 20.60 -1.97
CA ARG A 268 1.06 22.06 -1.74
C ARG A 268 1.52 22.43 -0.33
N VAL A 269 1.11 21.66 0.67
CA VAL A 269 1.45 21.89 2.09
C VAL A 269 2.95 21.69 2.29
N ARG A 270 3.53 20.59 1.74
CA ARG A 270 4.95 20.29 1.84
C ARG A 270 5.86 21.41 1.30
N ARG A 271 5.44 22.15 0.29
CA ARG A 271 6.22 23.30 -0.22
C ARG A 271 6.37 24.45 0.78
N LYS A 272 5.48 24.52 1.79
CA LYS A 272 5.46 25.57 2.82
C LYS A 272 5.91 25.07 4.18
N VAL A 273 5.78 23.77 4.45
CA VAL A 273 6.05 23.15 5.75
C VAL A 273 7.13 22.08 5.58
N PRO A 274 8.22 22.14 6.37
CA PRO A 274 9.25 21.12 6.38
C PRO A 274 8.67 19.73 6.68
N LEU A 275 9.21 18.71 6.03
CA LEU A 275 8.72 17.34 6.11
C LEU A 275 8.72 16.77 7.54
N ALA A 276 9.75 17.11 8.33
CA ALA A 276 9.83 16.71 9.73
C ALA A 276 8.64 17.18 10.56
N TRP A 277 8.18 18.43 10.35
CA TRP A 277 7.01 18.95 11.05
C TRP A 277 5.72 18.27 10.60
N LEU A 278 5.59 17.89 9.33
CA LEU A 278 4.44 17.12 8.84
C LEU A 278 4.40 15.73 9.47
N LEU A 279 5.56 15.07 9.63
CA LEU A 279 5.67 13.77 10.31
C LEU A 279 5.32 13.88 11.81
N ILE A 280 5.79 14.91 12.49
CA ILE A 280 5.44 15.16 13.91
C ILE A 280 3.95 15.46 14.04
N PHE A 281 3.41 16.28 13.14
CA PHE A 281 1.99 16.63 13.13
C PHE A 281 1.10 15.39 12.94
N CYS A 282 1.37 14.57 11.92
CA CYS A 282 0.57 13.35 11.72
C CYS A 282 0.73 12.38 12.90
N ALA A 283 1.93 12.23 13.49
CA ALA A 283 2.14 11.38 14.66
C ALA A 283 1.28 11.84 15.85
N ALA A 284 1.15 13.15 16.08
CA ALA A 284 0.25 13.68 17.10
C ALA A 284 -1.22 13.30 16.82
N PHE A 285 -1.64 13.34 15.55
CA PHE A 285 -3.01 12.94 15.17
C PHE A 285 -3.26 11.44 15.31
N PHE A 286 -2.25 10.56 15.12
CA PHE A 286 -2.37 9.14 15.48
C PHE A 286 -2.78 8.98 16.96
N VAL A 287 -2.11 9.71 17.87
CA VAL A 287 -2.40 9.64 19.31
C VAL A 287 -3.77 10.24 19.63
N ILE A 288 -4.08 11.41 19.07
CA ILE A 288 -5.38 12.09 19.29
C ILE A 288 -6.53 11.20 18.81
N ARG A 289 -6.43 10.64 17.61
CA ARG A 289 -7.45 9.76 17.02
C ARG A 289 -7.66 8.50 17.86
N ALA A 290 -6.58 7.84 18.26
CA ALA A 290 -6.66 6.67 19.13
C ALA A 290 -7.32 7.00 20.47
N GLY A 291 -6.96 8.14 21.07
CA GLY A 291 -7.59 8.65 22.29
C GLY A 291 -9.08 8.95 22.14
N LEU A 292 -9.48 9.54 21.00
CA LEU A 292 -10.90 9.79 20.70
C LEU A 292 -11.68 8.47 20.52
N PHE A 293 -11.13 7.48 19.83
CA PHE A 293 -11.77 6.16 19.71
C PHE A 293 -11.89 5.46 21.07
N TRP A 294 -10.86 5.54 21.90
CA TRP A 294 -10.90 5.00 23.27
C TRP A 294 -11.96 5.70 24.13
N ALA A 295 -12.06 7.02 24.03
CA ALA A 295 -12.99 7.85 24.80
C ALA A 295 -14.41 7.92 24.19
N ALA A 296 -14.61 7.37 22.96
CA ALA A 296 -15.89 7.48 22.26
C ALA A 296 -17.04 6.87 23.09
N ARG A 297 -18.06 7.69 23.34
CA ARG A 297 -19.32 7.32 24.01
C ARG A 297 -20.54 7.72 23.20
N SER A 298 -20.33 8.30 22.01
CA SER A 298 -21.41 8.77 21.15
C SER A 298 -20.99 8.65 19.67
N VAL A 299 -21.98 8.53 18.81
CA VAL A 299 -21.82 8.42 17.36
C VAL A 299 -21.07 9.62 16.75
N PRO A 300 -21.35 10.88 17.11
CA PRO A 300 -20.59 12.02 16.57
C PRO A 300 -19.10 11.97 16.87
N VAL A 301 -18.70 11.54 18.07
CA VAL A 301 -17.28 11.40 18.45
C VAL A 301 -16.60 10.30 17.65
N LEU A 302 -17.31 9.18 17.38
CA LEU A 302 -16.82 8.08 16.52
C LEU A 302 -16.49 8.61 15.10
N TYR A 303 -17.43 9.32 14.49
CA TYR A 303 -17.21 9.86 13.13
C TYR A 303 -16.18 10.99 13.10
N LEU A 304 -16.10 11.81 14.15
CA LEU A 304 -15.03 12.80 14.29
C LEU A 304 -13.67 12.10 14.33
N ALA A 305 -13.52 11.04 15.14
CA ALA A 305 -12.30 10.26 15.20
C ALA A 305 -11.97 9.62 13.84
N ALA A 306 -12.98 9.08 13.13
CA ALA A 306 -12.80 8.57 11.77
C ALA A 306 -12.34 9.65 10.79
N ALA A 307 -12.92 10.85 10.86
CA ALA A 307 -12.58 11.97 9.98
C ALA A 307 -11.14 12.51 10.20
N LEU A 308 -10.57 12.34 11.39
CA LEU A 308 -9.19 12.73 11.68
C LEU A 308 -8.15 11.91 10.90
N ASP A 309 -8.53 10.84 10.23
CA ASP A 309 -7.69 10.11 9.29
C ASP A 309 -7.12 11.00 8.17
N PHE A 310 -7.82 12.06 7.83
CA PHE A 310 -7.34 13.15 6.98
C PHE A 310 -5.96 13.67 7.42
N PHE A 311 -5.76 13.93 8.71
CA PHE A 311 -4.52 14.47 9.28
C PHE A 311 -3.53 13.38 9.68
N GLU A 312 -4.00 12.15 9.84
CA GLU A 312 -3.21 10.98 10.21
C GLU A 312 -2.65 10.29 8.97
N TYR A 313 -3.36 9.30 8.46
CA TYR A 313 -2.92 8.42 7.37
C TYR A 313 -2.79 9.15 6.03
N GLY A 314 -3.68 10.13 5.79
CA GLY A 314 -3.64 10.96 4.59
C GLY A 314 -2.36 11.80 4.43
N ILE A 315 -1.72 12.21 5.54
CA ILE A 315 -0.42 12.90 5.54
C ILE A 315 0.72 11.89 5.66
N PHE A 316 0.56 10.87 6.50
CA PHE A 316 1.60 9.90 6.83
C PHE A 316 2.16 9.18 5.58
N ILE A 317 1.29 8.64 4.74
CA ILE A 317 1.70 7.86 3.57
C ILE A 317 2.58 8.67 2.61
N PRO A 318 2.15 9.84 2.10
CA PRO A 318 3.05 10.61 1.23
C PRO A 318 4.29 11.12 1.97
N ALA A 319 4.18 11.51 3.25
CA ALA A 319 5.31 12.03 4.01
C ALA A 319 6.45 11.01 4.14
N THR A 320 6.14 9.74 4.42
CA THR A 320 7.16 8.68 4.53
C THR A 320 7.84 8.40 3.20
N VAL A 321 7.09 8.41 2.08
CA VAL A 321 7.66 8.21 0.73
C VAL A 321 8.60 9.35 0.36
N TYR A 322 8.19 10.60 0.59
CA TYR A 322 9.04 11.76 0.34
C TYR A 322 10.26 11.80 1.25
N TYR A 323 10.14 11.36 2.52
CA TYR A 323 11.28 11.29 3.43
C TYR A 323 12.39 10.38 2.89
N VAL A 324 12.02 9.20 2.41
CA VAL A 324 12.99 8.28 1.79
C VAL A 324 13.64 8.92 0.57
N ALA A 325 12.86 9.56 -0.30
CA ALA A 325 13.35 10.20 -1.52
C ALA A 325 14.32 11.36 -1.25
N GLU A 326 14.17 12.08 -0.13
CA GLU A 326 14.99 13.24 0.22
C GLU A 326 16.24 12.90 1.03
N HIS A 327 16.20 11.82 1.86
CA HIS A 327 17.25 11.55 2.84
C HIS A 327 18.05 10.29 2.55
N ILE A 328 17.58 9.43 1.64
CA ILE A 328 18.30 8.21 1.24
C ILE A 328 18.92 8.44 -0.14
N ASP A 329 20.20 8.10 -0.29
CA ASP A 329 20.89 8.21 -1.57
C ASP A 329 20.12 7.53 -2.70
N PRO A 330 20.08 8.10 -3.92
CA PRO A 330 19.35 7.53 -5.07
C PRO A 330 19.64 6.06 -5.33
N ALA A 331 20.90 5.63 -5.13
CA ALA A 331 21.32 4.23 -5.29
C ALA A 331 20.69 3.24 -4.29
N ASN A 332 20.02 3.74 -3.24
CA ASN A 332 19.45 2.93 -2.16
C ASN A 332 17.97 3.23 -1.90
N GLN A 333 17.32 4.03 -2.75
CA GLN A 333 15.95 4.50 -2.51
C GLN A 333 14.90 3.39 -2.56
N VAL A 334 15.01 2.45 -3.52
CA VAL A 334 14.07 1.32 -3.59
C VAL A 334 14.15 0.50 -2.30
N LYS A 335 15.36 0.29 -1.79
CA LYS A 335 15.59 -0.38 -0.51
C LYS A 335 15.00 0.42 0.66
N GLY A 336 15.19 1.74 0.67
CA GLY A 336 14.55 2.62 1.65
C GLY A 336 13.02 2.51 1.60
N GLN A 337 12.39 2.60 0.43
CA GLN A 337 10.93 2.44 0.29
C GLN A 337 10.46 1.05 0.78
N SER A 338 11.23 0.01 0.45
CA SER A 338 10.94 -1.35 0.88
C SER A 338 11.01 -1.50 2.41
N LEU A 339 12.07 -0.99 3.05
CA LEU A 339 12.23 -1.00 4.51
C LEU A 339 11.10 -0.22 5.21
N MET A 340 10.68 0.92 4.66
CA MET A 340 9.54 1.67 5.17
C MET A 340 8.24 0.86 5.10
N GLY A 341 7.96 0.21 3.96
CA GLY A 341 6.80 -0.68 3.82
C GLY A 341 6.83 -1.87 4.76
N MET A 342 8.01 -2.48 4.96
CA MET A 342 8.20 -3.58 5.90
C MET A 342 7.97 -3.14 7.35
N ALA A 343 8.49 -1.97 7.74
CA ALA A 343 8.30 -1.44 9.09
C ALA A 343 6.83 -1.10 9.36
N THR A 344 6.15 -0.46 8.41
CA THR A 344 4.76 -0.02 8.57
C THR A 344 3.77 -1.16 8.36
N THR A 345 3.59 -1.60 7.13
CA THR A 345 2.56 -2.59 6.75
C THR A 345 2.90 -4.00 7.24
N GLY A 346 4.20 -4.34 7.31
CA GLY A 346 4.64 -5.63 7.82
C GLY A 346 4.64 -5.69 9.34
N VAL A 347 5.73 -5.21 9.95
CA VAL A 347 5.97 -5.35 11.41
C VAL A 347 4.94 -4.56 12.23
N GLY A 348 4.71 -3.29 11.85
CA GLY A 348 3.80 -2.41 12.60
C GLY A 348 2.38 -2.96 12.65
N SER A 349 1.79 -3.27 11.49
CA SER A 349 0.42 -3.79 11.45
C SER A 349 0.29 -5.15 12.11
N ALA A 350 1.26 -6.06 11.90
CA ALA A 350 1.25 -7.38 12.53
C ALA A 350 1.32 -7.27 14.07
N PHE A 351 2.22 -6.42 14.58
CA PHE A 351 2.35 -6.18 16.03
C PHE A 351 1.08 -5.55 16.61
N GLY A 352 0.51 -4.54 15.94
CA GLY A 352 -0.73 -3.90 16.37
C GLY A 352 -1.88 -4.87 16.49
N ASN A 353 -2.06 -5.73 15.48
CA ASN A 353 -3.13 -6.72 15.48
C ASN A 353 -2.92 -7.87 16.48
N PHE A 354 -1.65 -8.14 16.85
CA PHE A 354 -1.33 -9.19 17.82
C PHE A 354 -1.55 -8.74 19.28
N VAL A 355 -1.27 -7.47 19.59
CA VAL A 355 -1.31 -6.93 20.94
C VAL A 355 -2.69 -6.42 21.34
N SER A 356 -3.58 -6.19 20.37
CA SER A 356 -4.95 -5.65 20.58
C SER A 356 -5.97 -6.75 20.77
#